data_4b625b7143fa395ff058625675a40be9
#
_entry.id   4b625b7143fa395ff058625675a40be9
#
_cell.length_a   1.000
_cell.length_b   1.000
_cell.length_c   1.000
_cell.angle_alpha   90.00
_cell.angle_beta   90.00
_cell.angle_gamma   90.00
#
_symmetry.space_group_name_H-M   'P 1'
#
loop_
_entity.id
_entity.type
_entity.pdbx_description
1 polymer ?
#
loop_
_entity_poly.entity_id
_entity_poly.type
_entity_poly.pdbx_seq_one_letter_code
_entity_poly.pdbx_strand_id
1 'polypeptide(L)'
;MAGFASLAWASFVRPMPRVIYNASASVPVGWYRIEPMRMPHAGDIVLVRLPAVPAALAARRGYLPLGIPLLKRIGARAPQEVCIRGGIVRIDDAPVTTTLPVDAAGRRLQAWRSCRRLRQGELFLLSTDSPASFDSRYFGPVPVSAVIGRAQPLRIEDAR
;
A
#
# COMPACT_ATOMS: atom_id res chain seq x y z
N MET A 1 -18.21 -39.39 3.89
CA MET A 1 -18.86 -38.09 3.55
C MET A 1 -18.16 -36.86 4.20
N ALA A 2 -17.18 -37.03 5.10
CA ALA A 2 -16.44 -35.92 5.74
C ALA A 2 -15.42 -35.19 4.83
N GLY A 3 -14.91 -35.84 3.77
CA GLY A 3 -13.87 -35.27 2.92
C GLY A 3 -14.30 -34.09 2.04
N PHE A 4 -15.54 -34.07 1.58
CA PHE A 4 -16.05 -32.96 0.73
C PHE A 4 -16.30 -31.67 1.51
N ALA A 5 -16.68 -31.74 2.78
CA ALA A 5 -16.87 -30.58 3.62
C ALA A 5 -15.55 -29.87 3.92
N SER A 6 -14.44 -30.62 4.08
CA SER A 6 -13.11 -30.05 4.32
C SER A 6 -12.54 -29.34 3.09
N LEU A 7 -12.80 -29.85 1.88
CA LEU A 7 -12.38 -29.19 0.63
C LEU A 7 -13.17 -27.92 0.36
N ALA A 8 -14.49 -27.92 0.63
CA ALA A 8 -15.32 -26.74 0.50
C ALA A 8 -14.91 -25.63 1.49
N TRP A 9 -14.57 -25.98 2.73
CA TRP A 9 -14.07 -25.04 3.72
C TRP A 9 -12.76 -24.38 3.29
N ALA A 10 -11.81 -25.14 2.77
CA ALA A 10 -10.52 -24.63 2.30
C ALA A 10 -10.67 -23.65 1.12
N SER A 11 -11.73 -23.76 0.33
CA SER A 11 -11.98 -22.86 -0.82
C SER A 11 -12.50 -21.48 -0.40
N PHE A 12 -13.09 -21.34 0.79
CA PHE A 12 -13.64 -20.08 1.30
C PHE A 12 -12.69 -19.37 2.30
N VAL A 13 -11.78 -20.10 2.92
CA VAL A 13 -10.80 -19.53 3.84
C VAL A 13 -9.56 -19.09 3.05
N ARG A 14 -9.34 -17.79 2.94
CA ARG A 14 -8.07 -17.24 2.44
C ARG A 14 -7.15 -17.03 3.63
N PRO A 15 -6.25 -17.97 3.95
CA PRO A 15 -5.34 -17.79 5.06
C PRO A 15 -4.45 -16.57 4.84
N MET A 16 -4.16 -15.84 5.91
CA MET A 16 -3.20 -14.75 5.85
C MET A 16 -1.82 -15.32 5.49
N PRO A 17 -1.15 -14.77 4.47
CA PRO A 17 0.21 -15.20 4.15
C PRO A 17 1.11 -14.94 5.35
N ARG A 18 1.90 -15.93 5.76
CA ARG A 18 2.81 -15.80 6.92
C ARG A 18 4.14 -15.18 6.56
N VAL A 19 4.61 -15.45 5.34
CA VAL A 19 5.87 -14.93 4.81
C VAL A 19 5.66 -14.54 3.35
N ILE A 20 6.21 -13.41 2.95
CA ILE A 20 6.18 -12.93 1.56
C ILE A 20 7.54 -12.36 1.18
N TYR A 21 7.87 -12.42 -0.09
CA TYR A 21 9.01 -11.75 -0.69
C TYR A 21 8.55 -10.48 -1.40
N ASN A 22 9.19 -9.35 -1.09
CA ASN A 22 8.99 -8.08 -1.79
C ASN A 22 10.11 -7.88 -2.80
N ALA A 23 9.76 -7.83 -4.08
CA ALA A 23 10.68 -7.56 -5.16
C ALA A 23 10.68 -6.08 -5.61
N SER A 24 9.85 -5.23 -5.00
CA SER A 24 9.69 -3.83 -5.41
C SER A 24 10.41 -2.86 -4.47
N ALA A 25 11.00 -1.81 -5.04
CA ALA A 25 11.70 -0.77 -4.27
C ALA A 25 10.78 0.16 -3.46
N SER A 26 9.46 -0.10 -3.41
CA SER A 26 8.53 0.76 -2.66
C SER A 26 8.64 0.63 -1.14
N VAL A 27 9.20 -0.47 -0.66
CA VAL A 27 9.77 -0.70 0.66
C VAL A 27 11.04 -1.53 0.44
N PRO A 28 11.94 -1.69 1.43
CA PRO A 28 13.17 -2.47 1.22
C PRO A 28 12.89 -3.85 0.60
N VAL A 29 13.68 -4.24 -0.38
CA VAL A 29 13.57 -5.54 -1.06
C VAL A 29 13.96 -6.64 -0.07
N GLY A 30 13.20 -7.74 -0.06
CA GLY A 30 13.52 -8.86 0.81
C GLY A 30 12.30 -9.61 1.37
N TRP A 31 12.55 -10.43 2.38
CA TRP A 31 11.56 -11.29 3.02
C TRP A 31 10.91 -10.60 4.20
N TYR A 32 9.59 -10.73 4.31
CA TYR A 32 8.78 -10.17 5.37
C TYR A 32 7.87 -11.23 5.99
N ARG A 33 7.77 -11.20 7.32
CA ARG A 33 6.73 -11.91 8.07
C ARG A 33 5.50 -11.03 8.16
N ILE A 34 4.33 -11.60 7.91
CA ILE A 34 3.06 -10.89 8.03
C ILE A 34 2.39 -11.30 9.34
N GLU A 35 2.10 -10.29 10.14
CA GLU A 35 1.49 -10.44 11.47
C GLU A 35 0.15 -9.70 11.51
N PRO A 36 -0.81 -10.18 12.33
CA PRO A 36 -2.05 -9.45 12.57
C PRO A 36 -1.76 -8.03 13.07
N MET A 37 -2.42 -7.04 12.49
CA MET A 37 -2.26 -5.65 12.90
C MET A 37 -3.47 -5.21 13.71
N ARG A 38 -3.26 -4.81 14.98
CA ARG A 38 -4.32 -4.29 15.85
C ARG A 38 -4.49 -2.79 15.69
N MET A 39 -3.39 -2.05 15.73
CA MET A 39 -3.37 -0.60 15.58
C MET A 39 -2.30 -0.18 14.55
N PRO A 40 -2.69 0.53 13.48
CA PRO A 40 -1.74 1.05 12.51
C PRO A 40 -1.02 2.30 13.05
N HIS A 41 0.29 2.40 12.82
CA HIS A 41 1.09 3.59 13.12
C HIS A 41 1.75 4.11 11.84
N ALA A 42 1.97 5.42 11.80
CA ALA A 42 2.81 5.99 10.74
C ALA A 42 4.21 5.35 10.81
N GLY A 43 4.75 5.00 9.66
CA GLY A 43 6.00 4.26 9.55
C GLY A 43 5.86 2.73 9.44
N ASP A 44 4.75 2.13 9.88
CA ASP A 44 4.53 0.69 9.72
C ASP A 44 4.54 0.29 8.25
N ILE A 45 5.20 -0.82 7.94
CA ILE A 45 5.05 -1.48 6.64
C ILE A 45 3.87 -2.44 6.73
N VAL A 46 2.96 -2.36 5.78
CA VAL A 46 1.72 -3.14 5.77
C VAL A 46 1.53 -3.85 4.43
N LEU A 47 0.98 -5.05 4.51
CA LEU A 47 0.47 -5.77 3.35
C LEU A 47 -0.97 -5.34 3.11
N VAL A 48 -1.25 -4.79 1.92
CA VAL A 48 -2.55 -4.15 1.62
C VAL A 48 -3.14 -4.74 0.35
N ARG A 49 -4.43 -5.04 0.39
CA ARG A 49 -5.22 -5.30 -0.82
C ARG A 49 -5.81 -3.99 -1.31
N LEU A 50 -5.41 -3.56 -2.50
CA LEU A 50 -5.95 -2.32 -3.07
C LEU A 50 -7.47 -2.41 -3.25
N PRO A 51 -8.21 -1.33 -2.98
CA PRO A 51 -9.61 -1.20 -3.40
C PRO A 51 -9.77 -1.38 -4.91
N ALA A 52 -10.97 -1.73 -5.36
CA ALA A 52 -11.22 -2.16 -6.74
C ALA A 52 -10.72 -1.17 -7.82
N VAL A 53 -10.97 0.13 -7.64
CA VAL A 53 -10.59 1.14 -8.65
C VAL A 53 -9.07 1.27 -8.80
N PRO A 54 -8.28 1.51 -7.74
CA PRO A 54 -6.82 1.54 -7.87
C PRO A 54 -6.22 0.18 -8.26
N ALA A 55 -6.81 -0.94 -7.84
CA ALA A 55 -6.37 -2.27 -8.26
C ALA A 55 -6.51 -2.48 -9.77
N ALA A 56 -7.66 -2.10 -10.34
CA ALA A 56 -7.90 -2.17 -11.78
C ALA A 56 -6.96 -1.26 -12.57
N LEU A 57 -6.67 -0.05 -12.07
CA LEU A 57 -5.73 0.87 -12.69
C LEU A 57 -4.30 0.29 -12.67
N ALA A 58 -3.87 -0.24 -11.53
CA ALA A 58 -2.55 -0.87 -11.37
C ALA A 58 -2.37 -2.05 -12.33
N ALA A 59 -3.39 -2.91 -12.46
CA ALA A 59 -3.36 -4.06 -13.36
C ALA A 59 -3.30 -3.64 -14.83
N ARG A 60 -4.15 -2.70 -15.27
CA ARG A 60 -4.14 -2.20 -16.66
C ARG A 60 -2.80 -1.54 -17.04
N ARG A 61 -2.10 -0.96 -16.09
CA ARG A 61 -0.79 -0.32 -16.32
C ARG A 61 0.40 -1.26 -16.11
N GLY A 62 0.16 -2.50 -15.72
CA GLY A 62 1.21 -3.48 -15.46
C GLY A 62 2.03 -3.19 -14.21
N TYR A 63 1.52 -2.37 -13.27
CA TYR A 63 2.21 -2.10 -12.01
C TYR A 63 2.09 -3.26 -11.03
N LEU A 64 0.90 -3.89 -10.99
CA LEU A 64 0.58 -4.99 -10.09
C LEU A 64 -0.54 -5.83 -10.71
N PRO A 65 -0.42 -7.16 -10.79
CA PRO A 65 -1.52 -8.00 -11.25
C PRO A 65 -2.76 -7.88 -10.35
N LEU A 66 -3.95 -8.05 -10.94
CA LEU A 66 -5.19 -7.95 -10.18
C LEU A 66 -5.23 -9.00 -9.06
N GLY A 67 -5.67 -8.58 -7.88
CA GLY A 67 -5.80 -9.46 -6.71
C GLY A 67 -4.51 -9.70 -5.93
N ILE A 68 -3.35 -9.29 -6.44
CA ILE A 68 -2.09 -9.36 -5.71
C ILE A 68 -2.02 -8.21 -4.69
N PRO A 69 -1.79 -8.50 -3.40
CA PRO A 69 -1.57 -7.46 -2.41
C PRO A 69 -0.20 -6.81 -2.58
N LEU A 70 -0.07 -5.58 -2.14
CA LEU A 70 1.20 -4.84 -2.19
C LEU A 70 1.70 -4.50 -0.79
N LEU A 71 3.02 -4.36 -0.66
CA LEU A 71 3.66 -3.80 0.53
C LEU A 71 3.82 -2.30 0.40
N LYS A 72 3.40 -1.56 1.41
CA LYS A 72 3.57 -0.11 1.50
C LYS A 72 3.80 0.33 2.94
N ARG A 73 4.46 1.48 3.09
CA ARG A 73 4.58 2.15 4.37
C ARG A 73 3.35 3.02 4.61
N ILE A 74 2.87 3.06 5.86
CA ILE A 74 1.87 4.04 6.29
C ILE A 74 2.59 5.38 6.43
N GLY A 75 2.30 6.32 5.53
CA GLY A 75 2.83 7.67 5.59
C GLY A 75 2.05 8.56 6.57
N ALA A 76 0.73 8.39 6.60
CA ALA A 76 -0.14 9.12 7.53
C ALA A 76 -1.39 8.31 7.89
N ARG A 77 -1.99 8.66 9.03
CA ARG A 77 -3.27 8.13 9.53
C ARG A 77 -4.07 9.24 10.22
N ALA A 78 -5.33 8.97 10.53
CA ALA A 78 -6.15 9.91 11.30
C ALA A 78 -5.49 10.22 12.68
N PRO A 79 -5.55 11.51 13.13
CA PRO A 79 -6.21 12.66 12.54
C PRO A 79 -5.31 13.54 11.65
N GLN A 80 -4.17 13.04 11.15
CA GLN A 80 -3.20 13.82 10.37
C GLN A 80 -3.86 14.43 9.12
N GLU A 81 -3.41 15.61 8.75
CA GLU A 81 -3.78 16.26 7.50
C GLU A 81 -2.83 15.83 6.38
N VAL A 82 -3.40 15.50 5.22
CA VAL A 82 -2.64 15.24 4.00
C VAL A 82 -3.09 16.22 2.92
N CYS A 83 -2.12 16.93 2.36
CA CYS A 83 -2.33 17.96 1.36
C CYS A 83 -1.44 17.72 0.14
N ILE A 84 -2.02 17.67 -1.06
CA ILE A 84 -1.27 17.62 -2.33
C ILE A 84 -1.61 18.86 -3.14
N ARG A 85 -0.66 19.79 -3.21
CA ARG A 85 -0.78 21.04 -3.98
C ARG A 85 0.50 21.29 -4.78
N GLY A 86 0.37 21.67 -6.02
CA GLY A 86 1.53 21.94 -6.89
C GLY A 86 2.48 20.74 -7.03
N GLY A 87 1.96 19.52 -6.89
CA GLY A 87 2.78 18.31 -6.94
C GLY A 87 3.52 17.98 -5.65
N ILE A 88 3.45 18.84 -4.62
CA ILE A 88 4.08 18.60 -3.32
C ILE A 88 3.10 17.92 -2.39
N VAL A 89 3.51 16.81 -1.78
CA VAL A 89 2.78 16.09 -0.73
C VAL A 89 3.24 16.61 0.63
N ARG A 90 2.28 17.06 1.44
CA ARG A 90 2.51 17.51 2.82
C ARG A 90 1.72 16.65 3.78
N ILE A 91 2.30 16.36 4.92
CA ILE A 91 1.62 15.72 6.06
C ILE A 91 1.80 16.66 7.25
N ASP A 92 0.69 17.14 7.83
CA ASP A 92 0.67 18.12 8.89
C ASP A 92 1.55 19.34 8.53
N ASP A 93 1.34 19.90 7.33
CA ASP A 93 2.10 21.01 6.72
C ASP A 93 3.56 20.71 6.35
N ALA A 94 4.16 19.63 6.86
CA ALA A 94 5.53 19.26 6.52
C ALA A 94 5.61 18.63 5.11
N PRO A 95 6.46 19.13 4.20
CA PRO A 95 6.67 18.50 2.89
C PRO A 95 7.40 17.17 3.07
N VAL A 96 6.86 16.10 2.48
CA VAL A 96 7.41 14.74 2.63
C VAL A 96 7.90 14.14 1.31
N THR A 97 7.26 14.47 0.20
CA THR A 97 7.64 13.97 -1.14
C THR A 97 6.90 14.76 -2.23
N THR A 98 7.08 14.34 -3.50
CA THR A 98 6.39 14.91 -4.65
C THR A 98 5.64 13.85 -5.44
N THR A 99 4.70 14.29 -6.27
CA THR A 99 4.05 13.46 -7.29
C THR A 99 4.79 13.57 -8.62
N LEU A 100 4.78 12.51 -9.41
CA LEU A 100 5.25 12.53 -10.79
C LEU A 100 4.09 12.81 -11.75
N PRO A 101 4.31 13.59 -12.83
CA PRO A 101 3.27 13.85 -13.83
C PRO A 101 3.01 12.64 -14.74
N VAL A 102 4.00 11.77 -14.90
CA VAL A 102 3.95 10.57 -15.75
C VAL A 102 4.62 9.38 -15.06
N ASP A 103 4.23 8.17 -15.45
CA ASP A 103 4.89 6.95 -15.02
C ASP A 103 6.13 6.64 -15.89
N ALA A 104 6.82 5.53 -15.58
CA ALA A 104 8.02 5.10 -16.30
C ALA A 104 7.77 4.81 -17.80
N ALA A 105 6.52 4.59 -18.19
CA ALA A 105 6.11 4.39 -19.59
C ALA A 105 5.62 5.71 -20.27
N GLY A 106 5.81 6.87 -19.62
CA GLY A 106 5.38 8.18 -20.14
C GLY A 106 3.87 8.44 -20.06
N ARG A 107 3.09 7.57 -19.40
CA ARG A 107 1.64 7.71 -19.29
C ARG A 107 1.29 8.66 -18.14
N ARG A 108 0.36 9.56 -18.35
CA ARG A 108 -0.07 10.55 -17.34
C ARG A 108 -0.50 9.88 -16.03
N LEU A 109 0.03 10.38 -14.91
CA LEU A 109 -0.39 10.06 -13.57
C LEU A 109 -1.27 11.19 -13.03
N GLN A 110 -2.47 10.84 -12.61
CA GLN A 110 -3.37 11.79 -11.96
C GLN A 110 -3.15 11.74 -10.46
N ALA A 111 -2.63 12.83 -9.90
CA ALA A 111 -2.47 12.94 -8.46
C ALA A 111 -3.83 13.03 -7.74
N TRP A 112 -3.89 12.53 -6.52
CA TRP A 112 -5.00 12.76 -5.59
C TRP A 112 -4.97 14.22 -5.13
N ARG A 113 -5.73 15.08 -5.84
CA ARG A 113 -5.76 16.52 -5.59
C ARG A 113 -6.71 16.85 -4.43
N SER A 114 -6.24 16.67 -3.21
CA SER A 114 -7.00 17.00 -2.02
C SER A 114 -6.10 17.55 -0.92
N CYS A 115 -6.69 18.27 0.01
CA CYS A 115 -6.05 18.80 1.20
C CYS A 115 -7.06 18.69 2.32
N ARG A 116 -6.91 17.66 3.17
CA ARG A 116 -7.84 17.39 4.25
C ARG A 116 -7.26 16.50 5.33
N ARG A 117 -7.84 16.54 6.50
CA ARG A 117 -7.58 15.56 7.55
C ARG A 117 -8.09 14.18 7.13
N LEU A 118 -7.31 13.16 7.45
CA LEU A 118 -7.73 11.78 7.29
C LEU A 118 -8.86 11.46 8.28
N ARG A 119 -9.86 10.72 7.80
CA ARG A 119 -10.97 10.25 8.63
C ARG A 119 -10.52 9.07 9.47
N GLN A 120 -11.22 8.81 10.58
CA GLN A 120 -10.99 7.61 11.36
C GLN A 120 -11.08 6.35 10.47
N GLY A 121 -10.08 5.49 10.57
CA GLY A 121 -9.97 4.28 9.74
C GLY A 121 -9.41 4.50 8.34
N GLU A 122 -8.94 5.70 7.98
CA GLU A 122 -8.20 5.95 6.73
C GLU A 122 -6.69 5.91 6.97
N LEU A 123 -5.97 5.35 6.01
CA LEU A 123 -4.52 5.30 5.93
C LEU A 123 -4.05 5.92 4.63
N PHE A 124 -3.02 6.74 4.68
CA PHE A 124 -2.33 7.26 3.51
C PHE A 124 -1.02 6.48 3.31
N LEU A 125 -0.98 5.66 2.28
CA LEU A 125 0.16 4.80 1.98
C LEU A 125 1.16 5.58 1.14
N LEU A 126 2.43 5.57 1.53
CA LEU A 126 3.45 6.39 0.88
C LEU A 126 4.78 5.67 0.85
N SER A 127 5.46 5.74 -0.29
CA SER A 127 6.86 5.37 -0.42
C SER A 127 7.68 6.64 -0.62
N THR A 128 8.50 6.99 0.37
CA THR A 128 9.43 8.12 0.30
C THR A 128 10.70 7.74 -0.44
N ASP A 129 11.10 6.48 -0.37
CA ASP A 129 12.35 5.95 -0.90
C ASP A 129 12.29 5.66 -2.40
N SER A 130 11.06 5.60 -2.97
CA SER A 130 10.83 5.33 -4.39
C SER A 130 9.87 6.36 -5.00
N PRO A 131 10.38 7.41 -5.64
CA PRO A 131 9.56 8.44 -6.27
C PRO A 131 8.57 7.89 -7.31
N ALA A 132 8.97 6.84 -8.03
CA ALA A 132 8.13 6.18 -9.04
C ALA A 132 7.07 5.24 -8.48
N SER A 133 6.98 5.09 -7.14
CA SER A 133 6.00 4.22 -6.51
C SER A 133 4.56 4.65 -6.79
N PHE A 134 3.72 3.70 -7.19
CA PHE A 134 2.27 3.89 -7.28
C PHE A 134 1.65 3.67 -5.89
N ASP A 135 1.20 4.76 -5.25
CA ASP A 135 0.69 4.77 -3.88
C ASP A 135 -0.41 5.83 -3.70
N SER A 136 -0.73 6.19 -2.45
CA SER A 136 -1.83 7.11 -2.15
C SER A 136 -1.66 8.51 -2.72
N ARG A 137 -0.48 8.86 -3.22
CA ARG A 137 -0.30 10.09 -4.02
C ARG A 137 -1.22 10.14 -5.24
N TYR A 138 -1.62 8.97 -5.75
CA TYR A 138 -2.41 8.84 -6.99
C TYR A 138 -3.82 8.31 -6.74
N PHE A 139 -3.99 7.39 -5.78
CA PHE A 139 -5.31 6.79 -5.52
C PHE A 139 -5.98 7.28 -4.22
N GLY A 140 -5.31 8.13 -3.44
CA GLY A 140 -5.84 8.65 -2.21
C GLY A 140 -5.76 7.67 -1.03
N PRO A 141 -6.38 8.01 0.11
CA PRO A 141 -6.41 7.17 1.29
C PRO A 141 -7.12 5.84 1.05
N VAL A 142 -6.69 4.81 1.75
CA VAL A 142 -7.33 3.49 1.77
C VAL A 142 -7.92 3.22 3.15
N PRO A 143 -8.99 2.43 3.27
CA PRO A 143 -9.52 2.05 4.57
C PRO A 143 -8.58 1.06 5.27
N VAL A 144 -8.53 1.13 6.61
CA VAL A 144 -7.75 0.18 7.43
C VAL A 144 -8.18 -1.29 7.19
N SER A 145 -9.41 -1.52 6.80
CA SER A 145 -9.94 -2.84 6.42
C SER A 145 -9.28 -3.43 5.16
N ALA A 146 -8.60 -2.62 4.37
CA ALA A 146 -7.82 -3.09 3.22
C ALA A 146 -6.48 -3.72 3.66
N VAL A 147 -6.05 -3.49 4.89
CA VAL A 147 -4.81 -4.05 5.43
C VAL A 147 -5.00 -5.51 5.79
N ILE A 148 -4.14 -6.37 5.25
CA ILE A 148 -4.10 -7.80 5.55
C ILE A 148 -3.32 -8.04 6.84
N GLY A 149 -2.22 -7.30 7.05
CA GLY A 149 -1.39 -7.40 8.23
C GLY A 149 -0.19 -6.47 8.19
N ARG A 150 0.52 -6.37 9.32
CA ARG A 150 1.80 -5.68 9.44
C ARG A 150 2.90 -6.57 8.87
N ALA A 151 3.80 -5.99 8.10
CA ALA A 151 4.95 -6.67 7.55
C ALA A 151 6.21 -6.34 8.37
N GLN A 152 6.79 -7.36 8.98
CA GLN A 152 8.04 -7.28 9.71
C GLN A 152 9.18 -7.79 8.83
N PRO A 153 10.25 -7.03 8.61
CA PRO A 153 11.38 -7.50 7.84
C PRO A 153 12.04 -8.70 8.52
N LEU A 154 12.26 -9.77 7.77
CA LEU A 154 13.01 -10.96 8.19
C LEU A 154 14.42 -10.93 7.64
N ARG A 155 14.55 -10.65 6.35
CA ARG A 155 15.82 -10.54 5.64
C ARG A 155 15.66 -9.50 4.55
N ILE A 156 16.40 -8.42 4.66
CA ILE A 156 16.43 -7.34 3.67
C ILE A 156 17.68 -7.53 2.81
N GLU A 157 17.55 -7.35 1.52
CA GLU A 157 18.66 -7.34 0.58
C GLU A 157 19.31 -5.96 0.59
N ASP A 158 20.64 -5.92 0.64
CA ASP A 158 21.36 -4.67 0.54
C ASP A 158 21.08 -4.04 -0.84
N ALA A 159 20.79 -2.73 -0.84
CA ALA A 159 20.66 -1.99 -2.08
C ALA A 159 21.98 -2.01 -2.82
N ARG A 160 22.00 -2.64 -4.00
CA ARG A 160 23.16 -2.59 -4.91
C ARG A 160 23.16 -1.31 -5.71
#